data_719efd6389c912a2f2a7f63eb85ef09e
#
_entry.id   719efd6389c912a2f2a7f63eb85ef09e
#
_cell.length_a   1.000
_cell.length_b   1.000
_cell.length_c   1.000
_cell.angle_alpha   90.00
_cell.angle_beta   90.00
_cell.angle_gamma   90.00
#
_symmetry.space_group_name_H-M   'P 1'
#
loop_
_entity.id
_entity.type
_entity.pdbx_description
1 polymer ?
#
loop_
_entity_poly.entity_id
_entity_poly.type
_entity_poly.pdbx_seq_one_letter_code
_entity_poly.pdbx_strand_id
1 'polypeptide(L)'
;MANLCEMDLHVVSKKEEAIIAVKDAFTFNEDEGICAGRIYDSYVYEEGFNKETGEYYAYIMADVAWSVRSAILDKGILQKLIEKYNLDLEIYSEEPGCGFMEHFRWEGGEQIENEVADFALIHLDDMEDEDLRDEFFNMTIVKKYPITIDNYESFADEEGYIKLGGFDYDWVIN
;
A
#
# COMPACT_ATOMS: atom_id res chain seq x y z
N MET A 1 1.77 18.02 8.73
CA MET A 1 2.52 16.84 8.28
C MET A 1 1.74 16.25 7.13
N ALA A 2 2.40 15.73 6.09
CA ALA A 2 1.68 14.96 5.08
C ALA A 2 1.31 13.63 5.73
N ASN A 3 0.11 13.12 5.45
CA ASN A 3 -0.25 11.76 5.83
C ASN A 3 0.61 10.81 5.00
N LEU A 4 1.16 9.80 5.64
CA LEU A 4 1.95 8.77 5.00
C LEU A 4 1.05 7.56 4.70
N CYS A 5 1.18 7.08 3.48
CA CYS A 5 0.54 5.86 3.03
C CYS A 5 1.63 4.79 2.91
N GLU A 6 1.52 3.74 3.66
CA GLU A 6 2.40 2.57 3.55
C GLU A 6 1.99 1.75 2.35
N MET A 7 2.95 1.36 1.52
CA MET A 7 2.68 0.53 0.36
C MET A 7 3.63 -0.66 0.28
N ASP A 8 3.11 -1.75 -0.26
CA ASP A 8 3.86 -2.92 -0.65
C ASP A 8 3.63 -3.18 -2.14
N LEU A 9 4.71 -3.35 -2.89
CA LEU A 9 4.72 -3.51 -4.34
C LEU A 9 5.45 -4.79 -4.73
N HIS A 10 4.76 -5.66 -5.46
CA HIS A 10 5.34 -6.81 -6.13
C HIS A 10 5.40 -6.53 -7.64
N VAL A 11 6.55 -6.72 -8.25
CA VAL A 11 6.75 -6.53 -9.69
C VAL A 11 7.53 -7.68 -10.28
N VAL A 12 7.09 -8.13 -11.45
CA VAL A 12 7.77 -9.17 -12.23
C VAL A 12 7.96 -8.75 -13.69
N SER A 13 9.01 -9.23 -14.31
CA SER A 13 9.30 -9.00 -15.74
C SER A 13 10.27 -10.02 -16.28
N LYS A 14 10.13 -10.35 -17.57
CA LYS A 14 11.14 -11.13 -18.32
C LYS A 14 12.41 -10.34 -18.62
N LYS A 15 12.40 -9.03 -18.35
CA LYS A 15 13.52 -8.12 -18.64
C LYS A 15 14.12 -7.63 -17.32
N GLU A 16 15.37 -7.98 -17.08
CA GLU A 16 16.10 -7.52 -15.89
C GLU A 16 16.17 -5.99 -15.79
N GLU A 17 16.38 -5.31 -16.93
CA GLU A 17 16.44 -3.85 -16.98
C GLU A 17 15.12 -3.17 -16.55
N ALA A 18 14.00 -3.86 -16.66
CA ALA A 18 12.72 -3.33 -16.20
C ALA A 18 12.63 -3.32 -14.66
N ILE A 19 13.08 -4.41 -14.02
CA ILE A 19 13.13 -4.50 -12.57
C ILE A 19 14.15 -3.51 -12.00
N ILE A 20 15.32 -3.38 -12.62
CA ILE A 20 16.32 -2.37 -12.23
C ILE A 20 15.71 -0.96 -12.31
N ALA A 21 15.00 -0.63 -13.39
CA ALA A 21 14.39 0.69 -13.56
C ALA A 21 13.30 0.98 -12.51
N VAL A 22 12.53 -0.03 -12.08
CA VAL A 22 11.56 0.11 -10.99
C VAL A 22 12.29 0.35 -9.67
N LYS A 23 13.30 -0.46 -9.33
CA LYS A 23 14.11 -0.29 -8.11
C LYS A 23 14.77 1.10 -8.05
N ASP A 24 15.36 1.54 -9.17
CA ASP A 24 15.99 2.87 -9.25
C ASP A 24 14.98 4.00 -9.00
N ALA A 25 13.72 3.83 -9.44
CA ALA A 25 12.66 4.80 -9.20
C ALA A 25 12.27 4.93 -7.71
N PHE A 26 12.50 3.88 -6.92
CA PHE A 26 12.28 3.85 -5.48
C PHE A 26 13.54 4.13 -4.66
N THR A 27 14.71 4.19 -5.30
CA THR A 27 15.96 4.49 -4.59
C THR A 27 16.05 5.99 -4.32
N PHE A 28 16.28 6.35 -3.06
CA PHE A 28 16.53 7.73 -2.68
C PHE A 28 17.86 8.22 -3.25
N ASN A 29 17.82 9.29 -4.04
CA ASN A 29 19.02 9.95 -4.54
C ASN A 29 19.28 11.21 -3.72
N GLU A 30 20.25 11.15 -2.80
CA GLU A 30 20.64 12.29 -1.93
C GLU A 30 21.08 13.54 -2.73
N ASP A 31 21.65 13.36 -3.90
CA ASP A 31 22.14 14.48 -4.73
C ASP A 31 20.99 15.24 -5.41
N GLU A 32 19.88 14.59 -5.68
CA GLU A 32 18.69 15.18 -6.31
C GLU A 32 17.61 15.58 -5.30
N GLY A 33 17.72 15.11 -4.06
CA GLY A 33 16.80 15.45 -2.96
C GLY A 33 15.37 14.96 -3.13
N ILE A 34 15.09 14.13 -4.13
CA ILE A 34 13.76 13.69 -4.48
C ILE A 34 13.84 12.25 -5.00
N CYS A 35 13.20 11.32 -4.31
CA CYS A 35 12.76 10.09 -4.96
C CYS A 35 11.75 10.44 -6.06
N ALA A 36 11.70 9.64 -7.10
CA ALA A 36 10.76 9.83 -8.18
C ALA A 36 9.32 9.71 -7.66
N GLY A 37 8.67 10.83 -7.45
CA GLY A 37 7.38 10.90 -6.83
C GLY A 37 7.46 11.44 -5.39
N ARG A 38 6.42 11.26 -4.61
CA ARG A 38 6.37 11.66 -3.20
C ARG A 38 6.68 10.47 -2.29
N ILE A 39 7.83 9.84 -2.51
CA ILE A 39 8.33 8.73 -1.71
C ILE A 39 9.21 9.30 -0.60
N TYR A 40 8.97 8.91 0.66
CA TYR A 40 9.74 9.38 1.82
C TYR A 40 10.76 8.36 2.29
N ASP A 41 10.39 7.08 2.22
CA ASP A 41 11.28 5.96 2.53
C ASP A 41 10.91 4.79 1.63
N SER A 42 11.90 3.96 1.32
CA SER A 42 11.67 2.73 0.55
C SER A 42 12.82 1.75 0.69
N TYR A 43 12.51 0.47 0.62
CA TYR A 43 13.50 -0.59 0.57
C TYR A 43 13.01 -1.80 -0.21
N VAL A 44 13.94 -2.45 -0.90
CA VAL A 44 13.69 -3.75 -1.54
C VAL A 44 13.92 -4.82 -0.49
N TYR A 45 12.89 -5.58 -0.13
CA TYR A 45 13.02 -6.64 0.87
C TYR A 45 13.23 -8.01 0.26
N GLU A 46 12.85 -8.20 -1.01
CA GLU A 46 13.14 -9.40 -1.76
C GLU A 46 13.36 -9.09 -3.24
N GLU A 47 14.31 -9.75 -3.88
CA GLU A 47 14.54 -9.67 -5.32
C GLU A 47 15.25 -10.91 -5.86
N GLY A 48 15.07 -11.21 -7.13
CA GLY A 48 15.74 -12.33 -7.74
C GLY A 48 15.30 -12.67 -9.16
N PHE A 49 15.63 -13.91 -9.54
CA PHE A 49 15.23 -14.51 -10.79
C PHE A 49 14.56 -15.87 -10.54
N ASN A 50 13.30 -15.97 -10.91
CA ASN A 50 12.55 -17.21 -10.84
C ASN A 50 12.87 -18.08 -12.05
N LYS A 51 13.55 -19.21 -11.82
CA LYS A 51 13.97 -20.14 -12.90
C LYS A 51 12.82 -20.90 -13.53
N GLU A 52 11.70 -21.04 -12.82
CA GLU A 52 10.53 -21.79 -13.30
C GLU A 52 9.72 -20.95 -14.28
N THR A 53 9.52 -19.67 -13.99
CA THR A 53 8.77 -18.73 -14.87
C THR A 53 9.69 -18.03 -15.86
N GLY A 54 11.00 -17.94 -15.59
CA GLY A 54 11.97 -17.19 -16.37
C GLY A 54 11.85 -15.68 -16.20
N GLU A 55 11.41 -15.24 -15.02
CA GLU A 55 11.14 -13.84 -14.70
C GLU A 55 12.06 -13.32 -13.60
N TYR A 56 12.46 -12.08 -13.74
CA TYR A 56 13.06 -11.29 -12.66
C TYR A 56 11.94 -10.68 -11.83
N TYR A 57 12.17 -10.52 -10.53
CA TYR A 57 11.21 -9.94 -9.61
C TYR A 57 11.86 -9.01 -8.60
N ALA A 58 11.08 -8.08 -8.04
CA ALA A 58 11.42 -7.31 -6.87
C ALA A 58 10.16 -7.01 -6.06
N TYR A 59 10.29 -7.08 -4.73
CA TYR A 59 9.27 -6.72 -3.77
C TYR A 59 9.77 -5.54 -2.95
N ILE A 60 8.99 -4.47 -2.92
CA ILE A 60 9.40 -3.15 -2.44
C ILE A 60 8.36 -2.63 -1.47
N MET A 61 8.79 -2.31 -0.24
CA MET A 61 7.99 -1.51 0.68
C MET A 61 8.39 -0.05 0.59
N ALA A 62 7.40 0.85 0.69
CA ALA A 62 7.66 2.28 0.68
C ALA A 62 6.59 3.08 1.42
N ASP A 63 7.02 4.22 1.98
CA ASP A 63 6.14 5.26 2.50
C ASP A 63 5.96 6.34 1.44
N VAL A 64 4.71 6.58 1.04
CA VAL A 64 4.37 7.59 0.04
C VAL A 64 3.45 8.66 0.61
N ALA A 65 3.45 9.87 0.01
CA ALA A 65 2.58 10.94 0.46
C ALA A 65 1.13 10.72 0.04
N TRP A 66 0.21 10.71 0.97
CA TRP A 66 -1.25 10.69 0.81
C TRP A 66 -1.82 9.38 0.28
N SER A 67 -1.47 8.96 -0.92
CA SER A 67 -1.93 7.73 -1.56
C SER A 67 -0.97 7.32 -2.67
N VAL A 68 -0.93 6.04 -2.98
CA VAL A 68 -0.13 5.49 -4.08
C VAL A 68 -0.54 6.12 -5.41
N ARG A 69 -1.84 6.25 -5.64
CA ARG A 69 -2.36 6.88 -6.86
C ARG A 69 -1.78 8.28 -7.07
N SER A 70 -1.91 9.15 -6.07
CA SER A 70 -1.49 10.56 -6.19
C SER A 70 0.03 10.74 -6.15
N ALA A 71 0.74 9.84 -5.47
CA ALA A 71 2.17 9.96 -5.27
C ALA A 71 2.98 9.48 -6.47
N ILE A 72 2.65 8.31 -7.03
CA ILE A 72 3.51 7.62 -7.99
C ILE A 72 2.80 7.10 -9.25
N LEU A 73 1.46 7.01 -9.27
CA LEU A 73 0.70 6.54 -10.43
C LEU A 73 0.26 7.69 -11.34
N ASP A 74 -0.57 8.61 -10.86
CA ASP A 74 -1.14 9.67 -11.68
C ASP A 74 -0.06 10.55 -12.34
N LYS A 75 0.27 10.26 -13.61
CA LYS A 75 1.37 10.88 -14.37
C LYS A 75 2.75 10.71 -13.71
N GLY A 76 2.86 9.80 -12.75
CA GLY A 76 4.06 9.51 -11.99
C GLY A 76 5.08 8.67 -12.77
N ILE A 77 6.20 8.39 -12.09
CA ILE A 77 7.28 7.59 -12.68
C ILE A 77 6.88 6.14 -12.87
N LEU A 78 6.11 5.57 -11.92
CA LEU A 78 5.72 4.17 -11.97
C LEU A 78 4.78 3.90 -13.14
N GLN A 79 3.81 4.77 -13.38
CA GLN A 79 2.93 4.65 -14.56
C GLN A 79 3.73 4.62 -15.88
N LYS A 80 4.76 5.47 -15.99
CA LYS A 80 5.63 5.50 -17.18
C LYS A 80 6.44 4.22 -17.35
N LEU A 81 6.89 3.61 -16.26
CA LEU A 81 7.62 2.34 -16.28
C LEU A 81 6.70 1.17 -16.66
N ILE A 82 5.48 1.14 -16.12
CA ILE A 82 4.44 0.18 -16.48
C ILE A 82 4.22 0.20 -18.01
N GLU A 83 3.94 1.37 -18.56
CA GLU A 83 3.71 1.54 -20.01
C GLU A 83 4.94 1.21 -20.85
N LYS A 84 6.13 1.62 -20.41
CA LYS A 84 7.38 1.41 -21.17
C LYS A 84 7.78 -0.05 -21.28
N TYR A 85 7.59 -0.81 -20.18
CA TYR A 85 8.08 -2.17 -20.09
C TYR A 85 6.98 -3.24 -20.18
N ASN A 86 5.69 -2.83 -20.22
CA ASN A 86 4.51 -3.67 -20.09
C ASN A 86 4.63 -4.57 -18.84
N LEU A 87 4.78 -3.94 -17.69
CA LEU A 87 5.03 -4.64 -16.42
C LEU A 87 3.79 -5.40 -15.94
N ASP A 88 4.06 -6.53 -15.30
CA ASP A 88 3.14 -7.16 -14.39
C ASP A 88 3.51 -6.69 -12.97
N LEU A 89 2.58 -6.04 -12.29
CA LEU A 89 2.81 -5.59 -10.93
C LEU A 89 1.51 -5.50 -10.13
N GLU A 90 1.65 -5.61 -8.82
CA GLU A 90 0.57 -5.50 -7.88
C GLU A 90 1.00 -4.63 -6.70
N ILE A 91 0.10 -3.80 -6.23
CA ILE A 91 0.34 -2.88 -5.12
C ILE A 91 -0.83 -2.97 -4.15
N TYR A 92 -0.51 -3.17 -2.89
CA TYR A 92 -1.40 -2.86 -1.78
C TYR A 92 -0.87 -1.67 -1.00
N SER A 93 -1.76 -0.84 -0.51
CA SER A 93 -1.38 0.25 0.37
C SER A 93 -2.46 0.58 1.38
N GLU A 94 -2.04 1.15 2.51
CA GLU A 94 -2.95 1.63 3.54
C GLU A 94 -2.50 2.99 4.10
N GLU A 95 -3.47 3.82 4.37
CA GLU A 95 -3.29 5.12 5.02
C GLU A 95 -4.20 5.19 6.25
N PRO A 96 -3.67 4.84 7.45
CA PRO A 96 -4.48 4.74 8.67
C PRO A 96 -5.07 6.08 9.13
N GLY A 97 -4.38 7.19 8.89
CA GLY A 97 -4.82 8.51 9.32
C GLY A 97 -6.06 9.04 8.57
N CYS A 98 -6.26 8.60 7.31
CA CYS A 98 -7.47 8.90 6.54
C CYS A 98 -8.42 7.70 6.44
N GLY A 99 -7.98 6.51 6.85
CA GLY A 99 -8.78 5.31 6.89
C GLY A 99 -9.14 4.75 5.52
N PHE A 100 -8.19 4.63 4.61
CA PHE A 100 -8.41 3.97 3.33
C PHE A 100 -7.28 2.99 2.96
N MET A 101 -7.64 1.99 2.17
CA MET A 101 -6.72 1.05 1.52
C MET A 101 -6.86 1.16 0.01
N GLU A 102 -5.76 0.92 -0.72
CA GLU A 102 -5.75 0.86 -2.17
C GLU A 102 -5.20 -0.49 -2.63
N HIS A 103 -5.79 -1.05 -3.69
CA HIS A 103 -5.28 -2.21 -4.41
C HIS A 103 -5.24 -1.91 -5.89
N PHE A 104 -4.06 -2.07 -6.49
CA PHE A 104 -3.84 -1.88 -7.91
C PHE A 104 -3.07 -3.05 -8.49
N ARG A 105 -3.49 -3.55 -9.65
CA ARG A 105 -2.79 -4.60 -10.37
C ARG A 105 -2.75 -4.35 -11.86
N TRP A 106 -1.61 -4.63 -12.48
CA TRP A 106 -1.40 -4.60 -13.92
C TRP A 106 -0.88 -5.94 -14.41
N GLU A 107 -1.35 -6.34 -15.59
CA GLU A 107 -0.86 -7.49 -16.35
C GLU A 107 -0.52 -7.03 -17.76
N GLY A 108 0.73 -7.26 -18.20
CA GLY A 108 1.21 -6.82 -19.51
C GLY A 108 1.10 -5.31 -19.75
N GLY A 109 1.14 -4.51 -18.68
CA GLY A 109 0.97 -3.06 -18.72
C GLY A 109 -0.48 -2.56 -18.73
N GLU A 110 -1.47 -3.46 -18.76
CA GLU A 110 -2.89 -3.11 -18.66
C GLU A 110 -3.37 -3.20 -17.21
N GLN A 111 -4.07 -2.18 -16.74
CA GLN A 111 -4.62 -2.17 -15.39
C GLN A 111 -5.81 -3.12 -15.28
N ILE A 112 -5.69 -4.13 -14.42
CA ILE A 112 -6.70 -5.17 -14.18
C ILE A 112 -7.50 -4.88 -12.91
N GLU A 113 -6.81 -4.44 -11.83
CA GLU A 113 -7.46 -4.07 -10.57
C GLU A 113 -7.24 -2.59 -10.26
N ASN A 114 -8.24 -1.99 -9.64
CA ASN A 114 -8.24 -0.60 -9.23
C ASN A 114 -9.31 -0.40 -8.14
N GLU A 115 -8.97 -0.78 -6.93
CA GLU A 115 -9.89 -0.76 -5.80
C GLU A 115 -9.43 0.22 -4.73
N VAL A 116 -10.38 0.85 -4.08
CA VAL A 116 -10.18 1.67 -2.88
C VAL A 116 -11.28 1.34 -1.90
N ALA A 117 -10.91 1.05 -0.67
CA ALA A 117 -11.86 0.74 0.40
C ALA A 117 -11.58 1.58 1.64
N ASP A 118 -12.64 2.05 2.29
CA ASP A 118 -12.53 2.66 3.62
C ASP A 118 -12.25 1.59 4.66
N PHE A 119 -11.40 1.91 5.65
CA PHE A 119 -11.23 1.08 6.84
C PHE A 119 -11.06 1.96 8.09
N ALA A 120 -11.18 1.35 9.25
CA ALA A 120 -10.85 1.93 10.54
C ALA A 120 -9.96 0.95 11.31
N LEU A 121 -8.93 1.46 11.94
CA LEU A 121 -8.00 0.70 12.77
C LEU A 121 -7.80 1.45 14.09
N ILE A 122 -7.91 0.71 15.21
CA ILE A 122 -7.57 1.22 16.53
C ILE A 122 -7.05 0.06 17.39
N HIS A 123 -6.10 0.32 18.27
CA HIS A 123 -5.65 -0.63 19.29
C HIS A 123 -6.49 -0.51 20.56
N LEU A 124 -6.67 -1.60 21.30
CA LEU A 124 -7.46 -1.60 22.55
C LEU A 124 -6.93 -0.61 23.59
N ASP A 125 -5.61 -0.44 23.69
CA ASP A 125 -5.01 0.53 24.63
C ASP A 125 -5.40 1.97 24.28
N ASP A 126 -5.57 2.29 22.99
CA ASP A 126 -5.98 3.62 22.51
C ASP A 126 -7.47 3.90 22.81
N MET A 127 -8.27 2.86 23.05
CA MET A 127 -9.67 3.01 23.46
C MET A 127 -9.84 3.58 24.86
N GLU A 128 -8.78 3.61 25.68
CA GLU A 128 -8.75 4.29 26.97
C GLU A 128 -8.67 5.82 26.81
N ASP A 129 -8.11 6.32 25.71
CA ASP A 129 -8.11 7.74 25.34
C ASP A 129 -9.47 8.13 24.78
N GLU A 130 -10.14 9.08 25.44
CA GLU A 130 -11.51 9.50 25.10
C GLU A 130 -11.57 10.16 23.72
N ASP A 131 -10.54 10.93 23.34
CA ASP A 131 -10.51 11.64 22.06
C ASP A 131 -10.29 10.65 20.89
N LEU A 132 -9.37 9.69 21.02
CA LEU A 132 -9.13 8.65 20.02
C LEU A 132 -10.33 7.72 19.85
N ARG A 133 -10.93 7.32 20.97
CA ARG A 133 -12.14 6.50 20.98
C ARG A 133 -13.31 7.18 20.29
N ASP A 134 -13.54 8.46 20.60
CA ASP A 134 -14.62 9.24 19.99
C ASP A 134 -14.37 9.46 18.50
N GLU A 135 -13.11 9.70 18.08
CA GLU A 135 -12.73 9.77 16.67
C GLU A 135 -13.06 8.46 15.95
N PHE A 136 -12.64 7.31 16.50
CA PHE A 136 -12.93 6.00 15.95
C PHE A 136 -14.44 5.77 15.76
N PHE A 137 -15.26 5.95 16.81
CA PHE A 137 -16.71 5.76 16.72
C PHE A 137 -17.41 6.77 15.81
N ASN A 138 -16.79 7.90 15.52
CA ASN A 138 -17.31 8.89 14.58
C ASN A 138 -17.01 8.58 13.11
N MET A 139 -16.07 7.67 12.81
CA MET A 139 -15.76 7.26 11.43
C MET A 139 -16.99 6.66 10.76
N THR A 140 -17.17 7.01 9.47
CA THR A 140 -18.33 6.54 8.69
C THR A 140 -18.33 5.02 8.53
N ILE A 141 -17.14 4.42 8.38
CA ILE A 141 -17.01 2.97 8.22
C ILE A 141 -17.42 2.25 9.51
N VAL A 142 -17.00 2.73 10.67
CA VAL A 142 -17.33 2.12 11.99
C VAL A 142 -18.82 2.07 12.21
N LYS A 143 -19.55 3.12 11.81
CA LYS A 143 -21.03 3.20 11.92
C LYS A 143 -21.78 2.16 11.08
N LYS A 144 -21.11 1.46 10.17
CA LYS A 144 -21.69 0.35 9.39
C LYS A 144 -21.66 -0.99 10.13
N TYR A 145 -20.93 -1.08 11.26
CA TYR A 145 -20.75 -2.29 12.04
C TYR A 145 -21.54 -2.22 13.35
N PRO A 146 -21.94 -3.37 13.92
CA PRO A 146 -22.67 -3.41 15.21
C PRO A 146 -21.73 -3.25 16.43
N ILE A 147 -20.71 -2.43 16.30
CA ILE A 147 -19.73 -2.14 17.35
C ILE A 147 -20.18 -0.96 18.21
N THR A 148 -20.02 -1.10 19.50
CA THR A 148 -20.39 -0.09 20.52
C THR A 148 -19.35 -0.05 21.62
N ILE A 149 -19.43 0.96 22.51
CA ILE A 149 -18.60 1.07 23.70
C ILE A 149 -18.72 -0.14 24.64
N ASP A 150 -19.83 -0.87 24.60
CA ASP A 150 -20.09 -2.01 25.49
C ASP A 150 -19.57 -3.35 24.91
N ASN A 151 -19.22 -3.41 23.61
CA ASN A 151 -18.84 -4.66 22.96
C ASN A 151 -17.57 -4.59 22.10
N TYR A 152 -16.88 -3.45 22.04
CA TYR A 152 -15.73 -3.25 21.12
C TYR A 152 -14.62 -4.28 21.32
N GLU A 153 -14.34 -4.71 22.55
CA GLU A 153 -13.31 -5.72 22.83
C GLU A 153 -13.53 -7.04 22.07
N SER A 154 -14.79 -7.37 21.77
CA SER A 154 -15.12 -8.59 21.03
C SER A 154 -14.77 -8.52 19.52
N PHE A 155 -14.39 -7.38 19.03
CA PHE A 155 -13.95 -7.14 17.65
C PHE A 155 -12.44 -7.09 17.50
N ALA A 156 -11.69 -7.13 18.61
CA ALA A 156 -10.23 -7.11 18.58
C ALA A 156 -9.68 -8.49 18.17
N ASP A 157 -8.60 -8.48 17.42
CA ASP A 157 -7.78 -9.63 17.12
C ASP A 157 -6.91 -10.07 18.31
N GLU A 158 -6.05 -11.08 18.11
CA GLU A 158 -5.16 -11.61 19.16
C GLU A 158 -4.09 -10.60 19.60
N GLU A 159 -3.78 -9.60 18.78
CA GLU A 159 -2.80 -8.55 19.04
C GLU A 159 -3.44 -7.31 19.66
N GLY A 160 -4.76 -7.29 19.78
CA GLY A 160 -5.53 -6.18 20.37
C GLY A 160 -5.94 -5.10 19.37
N TYR A 161 -5.84 -5.35 18.06
CA TYR A 161 -6.31 -4.41 17.05
C TYR A 161 -7.76 -4.69 16.63
N ILE A 162 -8.54 -3.61 16.51
CA ILE A 162 -9.87 -3.62 15.90
C ILE A 162 -9.73 -3.03 14.50
N LYS A 163 -9.84 -3.89 13.47
CA LYS A 163 -9.85 -3.47 12.06
C LYS A 163 -11.23 -3.70 11.47
N LEU A 164 -11.86 -2.66 10.94
CA LEU A 164 -13.19 -2.71 10.34
C LEU A 164 -13.13 -2.18 8.91
N GLY A 165 -13.67 -2.92 7.97
CA GLY A 165 -13.61 -2.58 6.54
C GLY A 165 -12.27 -2.93 5.91
N GLY A 166 -11.96 -2.27 4.77
CA GLY A 166 -10.79 -2.61 3.95
C GLY A 166 -10.96 -3.94 3.21
N PHE A 167 -9.84 -4.51 2.80
CA PHE A 167 -9.73 -5.83 2.18
C PHE A 167 -8.46 -6.53 2.68
N ASP A 168 -8.38 -7.85 2.51
CA ASP A 168 -7.19 -8.64 2.80
C ASP A 168 -6.19 -8.52 1.63
N TYR A 169 -4.90 -8.66 1.93
CA TYR A 169 -3.85 -8.73 0.91
C TYR A 169 -3.82 -10.14 0.31
N ASP A 170 -4.46 -10.30 -0.84
CA ASP A 170 -4.53 -11.58 -1.57
C ASP A 170 -3.67 -11.47 -2.85
N TRP A 171 -2.35 -11.63 -2.66
CA TRP A 171 -1.36 -11.43 -3.70
C TRP A 171 -1.49 -12.45 -4.83
N VAL A 172 -1.62 -11.94 -6.05
CA VAL A 172 -1.58 -12.73 -7.29
C VAL A 172 -0.16 -12.81 -7.84
N ILE A 173 0.60 -11.73 -7.69
CA ILE A 173 2.00 -11.64 -8.12
C ILE A 173 2.89 -11.98 -6.92
N ASN A 174 3.50 -13.20 -6.94
CA ASN A 174 4.35 -13.77 -5.89
C ASN A 174 5.68 -14.27 -6.46
#